data_656854e0636991f5b690ab8aa3cff38c
#
_entry.id   656854e0636991f5b690ab8aa3cff38c
#
_cell.length_a   1.000
_cell.length_b   1.000
_cell.length_c   1.000
_cell.angle_alpha   90.00
_cell.angle_beta   90.00
_cell.angle_gamma   90.00
#
_symmetry.space_group_name_H-M   'P 1'
#
loop_
_entity.id
_entity.type
_entity.pdbx_description
1 polymer ?
#
loop_
_entity_poly.entity_id
_entity_poly.type
_entity_poly.pdbx_seq_one_letter_code
_entity_poly.pdbx_strand_id
1 'polypeptide(L)'
;MQLFFQFRAHGLPVEMQIALPFQSSKPLALREGYLKIAPLSTESPIVTTVAEVPATPIRTQAREQKPTFRIRPTKGWAALNIGELWKYRDLLWILVERDIKLIYKQTALGIIWVVLQPLIAAVIFAVIFGRVAKLPSDGAPYLLFVFCGLTVWTYFSQALQRAGNSLVRSSHLISKVYFPRLLIPLANTLGALVDFVVVLMVLFVLMAIYGVPFTFRLAAIPGFLILMAFTATGVALLFSALSVKYRDCTYALPYFVQVWMYASPVVYPISMVPAKWQPLFALNPAVGLIEGFRWAVLGRGALEGSILSLTIIVSLLALFIGAFFFRRAERGFADII
;
A
#
# COMPACT_ATOMS: atom_id res chain seq x y z
N MET A 1 12.37 -0.99 -26.64
CA MET A 1 11.55 0.15 -26.18
C MET A 1 12.18 0.62 -24.88
N GLN A 2 13.07 1.64 -24.99
CA GLN A 2 13.82 2.18 -23.85
C GLN A 2 12.92 3.13 -23.07
N LEU A 3 12.67 2.83 -21.79
CA LEU A 3 12.04 3.73 -20.84
C LEU A 3 13.14 4.58 -20.19
N PHE A 4 13.23 5.81 -20.59
CA PHE A 4 14.03 6.83 -19.92
C PHE A 4 13.27 7.29 -18.67
N PHE A 5 13.85 7.09 -17.49
CA PHE A 5 13.43 7.74 -16.26
C PHE A 5 14.37 8.93 -16.00
N GLN A 6 13.87 10.13 -16.17
CA GLN A 6 14.55 11.35 -15.74
C GLN A 6 14.17 11.64 -14.27
N PHE A 7 15.13 11.49 -13.38
CA PHE A 7 15.02 11.90 -11.99
C PHE A 7 15.55 13.34 -11.88
N ARG A 8 14.66 14.29 -11.62
CA ARG A 8 15.04 15.67 -11.34
C ARG A 8 15.03 15.88 -9.81
N ALA A 9 16.15 15.58 -9.16
CA ALA A 9 16.39 16.04 -7.81
C ALA A 9 17.05 17.44 -7.90
N HIS A 10 16.55 18.38 -7.14
CA HIS A 10 17.10 19.73 -7.07
C HIS A 10 18.59 19.68 -6.74
N GLY A 11 19.42 19.98 -7.75
CA GLY A 11 20.81 20.36 -7.57
C GLY A 11 21.92 19.49 -8.14
N LEU A 12 21.69 18.26 -8.64
CA LEU A 12 22.74 17.45 -9.28
C LEU A 12 22.16 16.53 -10.37
N PRO A 13 22.74 16.51 -11.59
CA PRO A 13 22.37 15.52 -12.61
C PRO A 13 23.05 14.19 -12.30
N VAL A 14 22.26 13.17 -11.98
CA VAL A 14 22.75 11.79 -11.88
C VAL A 14 22.23 11.03 -13.10
N GLU A 15 23.08 10.89 -14.12
CA GLU A 15 22.86 9.93 -15.20
C GLU A 15 23.25 8.54 -14.70
N MET A 16 22.26 7.67 -14.57
CA MET A 16 22.46 6.27 -14.24
C MET A 16 22.23 5.45 -15.51
N GLN A 17 23.32 5.16 -16.25
CA GLN A 17 23.31 4.19 -17.35
C GLN A 17 23.32 2.77 -16.78
N ILE A 18 22.18 2.06 -16.88
CA ILE A 18 22.10 0.63 -16.61
C ILE A 18 22.22 -0.09 -17.96
N ALA A 19 23.39 -0.63 -18.25
CA ALA A 19 23.61 -1.54 -19.37
C ALA A 19 23.15 -2.96 -18.93
N LEU A 20 22.07 -3.44 -19.52
CA LEU A 20 21.66 -4.84 -19.40
C LEU A 20 22.36 -5.65 -20.49
N PRO A 21 23.05 -6.76 -20.19
CA PRO A 21 23.55 -7.66 -21.22
C PRO A 21 22.38 -8.44 -21.84
N PHE A 22 22.16 -8.20 -23.12
CA PHE A 22 21.22 -8.96 -23.94
C PHE A 22 21.86 -10.33 -24.28
N GLN A 23 21.44 -11.37 -23.62
CA GLN A 23 21.84 -12.73 -23.92
C GLN A 23 20.92 -13.31 -25.02
N SER A 24 21.38 -13.20 -26.26
CA SER A 24 20.79 -13.89 -27.41
C SER A 24 21.31 -15.32 -27.46
N SER A 25 20.47 -16.27 -27.16
CA SER A 25 20.71 -17.70 -27.33
C SER A 25 20.47 -18.12 -28.78
N LYS A 26 21.55 -18.24 -29.56
CA LYS A 26 21.57 -19.13 -30.78
C LYS A 26 22.82 -19.99 -30.72
N PRO A 27 22.72 -21.31 -30.97
CA PRO A 27 23.88 -22.20 -31.00
C PRO A 27 24.71 -22.00 -32.26
N LEU A 28 25.98 -21.65 -32.09
CA LEU A 28 26.95 -21.61 -33.18
C LEU A 28 27.60 -22.99 -33.33
N ALA A 29 27.44 -23.56 -34.51
CA ALA A 29 28.09 -24.76 -34.96
C ALA A 29 29.61 -24.61 -35.00
N LEU A 30 30.30 -25.57 -34.42
CA LEU A 30 31.74 -25.75 -34.51
C LEU A 30 32.16 -25.86 -35.95
N ARG A 31 33.05 -24.96 -36.43
CA ARG A 31 33.82 -25.10 -37.65
C ARG A 31 35.29 -25.06 -37.26
N GLU A 32 35.91 -26.20 -37.33
CA GLU A 32 37.36 -26.39 -37.19
C GLU A 32 38.10 -25.60 -38.28
N GLY A 33 39.01 -24.73 -37.88
CA GLY A 33 39.92 -24.02 -38.74
C GLY A 33 41.30 -23.93 -38.10
N TYR A 34 42.21 -24.75 -38.59
CA TYR A 34 43.62 -24.79 -38.18
C TYR A 34 44.31 -23.45 -38.33
N LEU A 35 44.91 -22.96 -37.27
CA LEU A 35 45.80 -21.81 -37.29
C LEU A 35 47.23 -22.33 -37.53
N LYS A 36 47.77 -22.10 -38.73
CA LYS A 36 49.20 -22.35 -39.09
C LYS A 36 50.03 -21.23 -38.48
N ILE A 37 50.93 -21.59 -37.56
CA ILE A 37 51.96 -20.69 -37.01
C ILE A 37 53.16 -20.79 -37.95
N ALA A 38 53.57 -19.64 -38.56
CA ALA A 38 54.81 -19.51 -39.32
C ALA A 38 55.99 -19.23 -38.39
N PRO A 39 57.20 -19.75 -38.66
CA PRO A 39 58.35 -19.53 -37.81
C PRO A 39 58.94 -18.11 -37.98
N LEU A 40 59.28 -17.47 -36.87
CA LEU A 40 60.00 -16.21 -36.79
C LEU A 40 61.47 -16.44 -37.21
N SER A 41 61.94 -15.73 -38.22
CA SER A 41 63.35 -15.59 -38.62
C SER A 41 64.08 -14.63 -37.68
N THR A 42 65.24 -15.07 -37.20
CA THR A 42 66.25 -14.35 -36.46
C THR A 42 66.88 -13.25 -37.30
N GLU A 43 67.18 -12.12 -36.62
CA GLU A 43 68.25 -11.16 -36.83
C GLU A 43 67.83 -9.69 -36.79
N SER A 44 68.15 -9.00 -35.71
CA SER A 44 69.07 -7.82 -35.64
C SER A 44 68.94 -7.12 -34.29
N PRO A 45 70.00 -6.72 -33.60
CA PRO A 45 69.91 -6.01 -32.35
C PRO A 45 69.67 -4.53 -32.60
N ILE A 46 68.51 -4.04 -32.22
CA ILE A 46 68.23 -2.60 -32.17
C ILE A 46 68.68 -2.12 -30.80
N VAL A 47 69.77 -1.32 -30.83
CA VAL A 47 70.23 -0.54 -29.68
C VAL A 47 69.19 0.56 -29.43
N THR A 48 68.36 0.37 -28.45
CA THR A 48 67.37 1.38 -28.02
C THR A 48 68.05 2.30 -27.01
N THR A 49 68.40 3.48 -27.41
CA THR A 49 68.81 4.57 -26.53
C THR A 49 67.59 4.96 -25.67
N VAL A 50 67.63 4.64 -24.41
CA VAL A 50 66.56 5.03 -23.44
C VAL A 50 66.77 6.52 -23.17
N ALA A 51 65.95 7.38 -23.81
CA ALA A 51 65.84 8.77 -23.41
C ALA A 51 65.18 8.85 -22.04
N GLU A 52 65.86 9.35 -21.03
CA GLU A 52 65.28 9.67 -19.72
C GLU A 52 64.16 10.71 -19.91
N VAL A 53 62.93 10.26 -19.75
CA VAL A 53 61.78 11.17 -19.67
C VAL A 53 61.78 11.75 -18.25
N PRO A 54 61.83 13.09 -18.09
CA PRO A 54 61.78 13.70 -16.76
C PRO A 54 60.45 13.33 -16.08
N ALA A 55 60.58 12.74 -14.91
CA ALA A 55 59.43 12.38 -14.07
C ALA A 55 58.68 13.65 -13.63
N THR A 56 57.60 13.94 -14.36
CA THR A 56 56.63 14.95 -13.92
C THR A 56 56.01 14.45 -12.61
N PRO A 57 55.99 15.24 -11.53
CA PRO A 57 55.37 14.79 -10.28
C PRO A 57 53.91 14.52 -10.55
N ILE A 58 53.49 13.27 -10.40
CA ILE A 58 52.09 12.87 -10.42
C ILE A 58 51.41 13.64 -9.31
N ARG A 59 50.70 14.68 -9.67
CA ARG A 59 49.85 15.46 -8.79
C ARG A 59 48.80 14.48 -8.29
N THR A 60 48.98 14.00 -7.04
CA THR A 60 48.05 13.14 -6.34
C THR A 60 46.72 13.90 -6.29
N GLN A 61 45.85 13.64 -7.25
CA GLN A 61 44.49 14.15 -7.21
C GLN A 61 43.91 13.67 -5.90
N ALA A 62 43.53 14.63 -5.07
CA ALA A 62 42.84 14.34 -3.82
C ALA A 62 41.69 13.35 -4.13
N ARG A 63 41.83 12.17 -3.60
CA ARG A 63 40.87 11.07 -3.75
C ARG A 63 39.52 11.62 -3.28
N GLU A 64 38.66 12.00 -4.22
CA GLU A 64 37.29 12.40 -3.93
C GLU A 64 36.71 11.34 -2.99
N GLN A 65 36.46 11.73 -1.77
CA GLN A 65 35.81 10.86 -0.79
C GLN A 65 34.41 10.57 -1.31
N LYS A 66 34.27 9.45 -2.02
CA LYS A 66 32.96 8.96 -2.41
C LYS A 66 32.14 8.86 -1.12
N PRO A 67 30.93 9.40 -1.07
CA PRO A 67 30.10 9.34 0.12
C PRO A 67 29.90 7.89 0.51
N THR A 68 30.52 7.47 1.60
CA THR A 68 30.40 6.11 2.11
C THR A 68 29.08 6.02 2.84
N PHE A 69 28.07 5.50 2.21
CA PHE A 69 26.80 5.18 2.86
C PHE A 69 27.03 4.01 3.82
N ARG A 70 27.15 4.32 5.10
CA ARG A 70 27.30 3.33 6.15
C ARG A 70 25.92 2.83 6.55
N ILE A 71 25.49 1.71 5.99
CA ILE A 71 24.25 1.03 6.40
C ILE A 71 24.49 0.42 7.78
N ARG A 72 23.94 1.04 8.82
CA ARG A 72 23.96 0.49 10.19
C ARG A 72 22.65 -0.25 10.43
N PRO A 73 22.67 -1.51 10.88
CA PRO A 73 21.45 -2.17 11.33
C PRO A 73 20.88 -1.38 12.50
N THR A 74 19.65 -0.94 12.40
CA THR A 74 18.93 -0.25 13.47
C THR A 74 18.68 -1.24 14.61
N LYS A 75 19.48 -1.14 15.67
CA LYS A 75 19.25 -1.82 16.94
C LYS A 75 18.25 -0.96 17.72
N GLY A 76 17.02 -1.43 17.94
CA GLY A 76 16.09 -0.76 18.83
C GLY A 76 14.62 -1.08 18.59
N TRP A 77 13.84 -0.77 19.60
CA TRP A 77 12.37 -0.93 19.71
C TRP A 77 11.57 0.11 18.91
N ALA A 78 12.20 0.90 18.04
CA ALA A 78 11.50 1.89 17.22
C ALA A 78 10.62 1.19 16.18
N ALA A 79 9.38 0.86 16.55
CA ALA A 79 8.40 0.21 15.70
C ALA A 79 8.09 1.04 14.43
N LEU A 80 8.09 2.35 14.56
CA LEU A 80 7.89 3.30 13.46
C LEU A 80 8.96 4.38 13.54
N ASN A 81 9.96 4.33 12.66
CA ASN A 81 10.87 5.45 12.48
C ASN A 81 10.21 6.47 11.54
N ILE A 82 9.31 7.29 12.10
CA ILE A 82 8.54 8.31 11.34
C ILE A 82 9.49 9.25 10.59
N GLY A 83 10.65 9.57 11.19
CA GLY A 83 11.66 10.41 10.54
C GLY A 83 12.27 9.76 9.29
N GLU A 84 12.41 8.44 9.28
CA GLU A 84 12.86 7.69 8.11
C GLU A 84 11.76 7.67 7.03
N LEU A 85 10.51 7.40 7.39
CA LEU A 85 9.38 7.44 6.48
C LEU A 85 9.21 8.82 5.83
N TRP A 86 9.43 9.89 6.61
CA TRP A 86 9.34 11.26 6.10
C TRP A 86 10.43 11.58 5.06
N LYS A 87 11.63 11.01 5.19
CA LYS A 87 12.69 11.14 4.19
C LYS A 87 12.31 10.50 2.85
N TYR A 88 11.51 9.43 2.87
CA TYR A 88 11.08 8.70 1.69
C TYR A 88 9.66 9.06 1.24
N ARG A 89 9.09 10.21 1.67
CA ARG A 89 7.73 10.65 1.30
C ARG A 89 7.55 10.77 -0.21
N ASP A 90 8.58 11.22 -0.94
CA ASP A 90 8.52 11.38 -2.39
C ASP A 90 8.42 10.00 -3.09
N LEU A 91 9.16 9.01 -2.58
CA LEU A 91 9.03 7.63 -3.03
C LEU A 91 7.66 7.04 -2.68
N LEU A 92 7.14 7.33 -1.48
CA LEU A 92 5.79 6.90 -1.09
C LEU A 92 4.75 7.42 -2.09
N TRP A 93 4.82 8.70 -2.46
CA TRP A 93 3.90 9.29 -3.42
C TRP A 93 4.00 8.67 -4.81
N ILE A 94 5.23 8.42 -5.29
CA ILE A 94 5.47 7.71 -6.56
C ILE A 94 4.87 6.32 -6.55
N LEU A 95 4.98 5.59 -5.43
CA LEU A 95 4.38 4.26 -5.28
C LEU A 95 2.85 4.33 -5.29
N VAL A 96 2.25 5.30 -4.60
CA VAL A 96 0.80 5.54 -4.62
C VAL A 96 0.32 5.83 -6.04
N GLU A 97 0.97 6.76 -6.73
CA GLU A 97 0.62 7.14 -8.11
C GLU A 97 0.75 5.95 -9.08
N ARG A 98 1.81 5.17 -8.94
CA ARG A 98 2.03 3.94 -9.72
C ARG A 98 0.88 2.96 -9.51
N ASP A 99 0.52 2.69 -8.26
CA ASP A 99 -0.49 1.69 -7.91
C ASP A 99 -1.88 2.13 -8.39
N ILE A 100 -2.22 3.42 -8.27
CA ILE A 100 -3.44 4.00 -8.85
C ILE A 100 -3.44 3.82 -10.37
N LYS A 101 -2.35 4.19 -11.06
CA LYS A 101 -2.25 4.04 -12.53
C LYS A 101 -2.40 2.59 -12.97
N LEU A 102 -1.80 1.63 -12.23
CA LEU A 102 -1.91 0.20 -12.54
C LEU A 102 -3.35 -0.31 -12.42
N ILE A 103 -4.11 0.16 -11.43
CA ILE A 103 -5.51 -0.26 -11.23
C ILE A 103 -6.41 0.26 -12.35
N TYR A 104 -6.24 1.52 -12.76
CA TYR A 104 -7.20 2.17 -13.67
C TYR A 104 -6.82 2.12 -15.15
N LYS A 105 -5.54 2.02 -15.50
CA LYS A 105 -5.06 2.16 -16.89
C LYS A 105 -5.51 1.03 -17.83
N GLN A 106 -5.81 -0.17 -17.29
CA GLN A 106 -6.10 -1.35 -18.11
C GLN A 106 -7.56 -1.83 -18.01
N THR A 107 -8.45 -1.03 -17.42
CA THR A 107 -9.86 -1.40 -17.27
C THR A 107 -10.75 -0.61 -18.20
N ALA A 108 -11.65 -1.31 -18.93
CA ALA A 108 -12.57 -0.67 -19.89
C ALA A 108 -13.54 0.31 -19.22
N LEU A 109 -14.01 -0.01 -18.00
CA LEU A 109 -14.92 0.82 -17.22
C LEU A 109 -14.20 1.67 -16.15
N GLY A 110 -12.90 1.43 -15.92
CA GLY A 110 -12.08 2.24 -15.01
C GLY A 110 -12.73 2.48 -13.65
N ILE A 111 -12.85 3.75 -13.30
CA ILE A 111 -13.40 4.23 -12.03
C ILE A 111 -14.88 3.89 -11.81
N ILE A 112 -15.62 3.58 -12.88
CA ILE A 112 -17.05 3.24 -12.79
C ILE A 112 -17.26 1.98 -11.94
N TRP A 113 -16.35 1.01 -12.00
CA TRP A 113 -16.42 -0.19 -11.17
C TRP A 113 -16.35 0.11 -9.67
N VAL A 114 -15.59 1.13 -9.26
CA VAL A 114 -15.46 1.55 -7.86
C VAL A 114 -16.81 2.00 -7.30
N VAL A 115 -17.65 2.63 -8.14
CA VAL A 115 -18.98 3.09 -7.77
C VAL A 115 -20.02 1.98 -7.90
N LEU A 116 -19.95 1.23 -9.00
CA LEU A 116 -20.98 0.26 -9.36
C LEU A 116 -21.09 -0.89 -8.36
N GLN A 117 -19.94 -1.41 -7.89
CA GLN A 117 -19.92 -2.52 -6.93
C GLN A 117 -20.65 -2.19 -5.61
N PRO A 118 -20.31 -1.11 -4.86
CA PRO A 118 -21.00 -0.80 -3.61
C PRO A 118 -22.45 -0.34 -3.85
N LEU A 119 -22.75 0.26 -5.00
CA LEU A 119 -24.11 0.68 -5.34
C LEU A 119 -25.02 -0.53 -5.58
N ILE A 120 -24.59 -1.50 -6.38
CA ILE A 120 -25.34 -2.74 -6.62
C ILE A 120 -25.52 -3.49 -5.29
N ALA A 121 -24.46 -3.61 -4.49
CA ALA A 121 -24.53 -4.27 -3.18
C ALA A 121 -25.54 -3.56 -2.27
N ALA A 122 -25.55 -2.22 -2.24
CA ALA A 122 -26.50 -1.45 -1.44
C ALA A 122 -27.95 -1.66 -1.91
N VAL A 123 -28.20 -1.71 -3.21
CA VAL A 123 -29.54 -1.96 -3.77
C VAL A 123 -29.99 -3.37 -3.40
N ILE A 124 -29.13 -4.39 -3.57
CA ILE A 124 -29.46 -5.77 -3.21
C ILE A 124 -29.77 -5.87 -1.70
N PHE A 125 -28.93 -5.29 -0.86
CA PHE A 125 -29.16 -5.31 0.58
C PHE A 125 -30.41 -4.50 0.98
N ALA A 126 -30.68 -3.39 0.32
CA ALA A 126 -31.90 -2.61 0.57
C ALA A 126 -33.18 -3.40 0.22
N VAL A 127 -33.14 -4.19 -0.84
CA VAL A 127 -34.28 -5.06 -1.19
C VAL A 127 -34.42 -6.20 -0.20
N ILE A 128 -33.36 -6.95 0.04
CA ILE A 128 -33.40 -8.13 0.90
C ILE A 128 -33.71 -7.75 2.36
N PHE A 129 -32.92 -6.85 2.92
CA PHE A 129 -32.98 -6.54 4.36
C PHE A 129 -33.95 -5.40 4.66
N GLY A 130 -34.09 -4.42 3.76
CA GLY A 130 -35.00 -3.30 3.97
C GLY A 130 -36.45 -3.63 3.64
N ARG A 131 -36.72 -4.29 2.51
CA ARG A 131 -38.10 -4.59 2.09
C ARG A 131 -38.59 -5.95 2.54
N VAL A 132 -37.79 -7.02 2.35
CA VAL A 132 -38.20 -8.39 2.68
C VAL A 132 -38.08 -8.65 4.17
N ALA A 133 -36.88 -8.47 4.75
CA ALA A 133 -36.63 -8.71 6.18
C ALA A 133 -37.10 -7.56 7.10
N LYS A 134 -37.42 -6.39 6.54
CA LYS A 134 -37.91 -5.21 7.27
C LYS A 134 -37.01 -4.81 8.46
N LEU A 135 -35.69 -4.88 8.28
CA LEU A 135 -34.76 -4.47 9.31
C LEU A 135 -34.86 -2.95 9.55
N PRO A 136 -34.68 -2.47 10.81
CA PRO A 136 -34.67 -1.06 11.12
C PRO A 136 -33.44 -0.36 10.52
N SER A 137 -33.58 0.93 10.23
CA SER A 137 -32.51 1.81 9.72
C SER A 137 -32.41 3.10 10.53
N ASP A 138 -32.83 3.06 11.79
CA ASP A 138 -32.84 4.22 12.70
C ASP A 138 -33.48 5.48 12.07
N GLY A 139 -34.53 5.25 11.26
CA GLY A 139 -35.33 6.30 10.60
C GLY A 139 -34.69 6.91 9.35
N ALA A 140 -33.54 6.43 8.88
CA ALA A 140 -32.96 6.84 7.60
C ALA A 140 -33.52 6.01 6.42
N PRO A 141 -33.50 6.51 5.18
CA PRO A 141 -33.77 5.67 4.00
C PRO A 141 -32.80 4.49 3.98
N TYR A 142 -33.34 3.25 3.94
CA TYR A 142 -32.54 2.03 4.14
C TYR A 142 -31.38 1.91 3.13
N LEU A 143 -31.59 2.28 1.87
CA LEU A 143 -30.52 2.30 0.85
C LEU A 143 -29.35 3.20 1.27
N LEU A 144 -29.65 4.41 1.73
CA LEU A 144 -28.65 5.37 2.16
C LEU A 144 -27.92 4.89 3.42
N PHE A 145 -28.66 4.28 4.36
CA PHE A 145 -28.12 3.66 5.58
C PHE A 145 -27.08 2.58 5.25
N VAL A 146 -27.41 1.66 4.35
CA VAL A 146 -26.53 0.58 3.94
C VAL A 146 -25.37 1.10 3.12
N PHE A 147 -25.62 2.04 2.19
CA PHE A 147 -24.57 2.60 1.35
C PHE A 147 -23.52 3.35 2.19
N CYS A 148 -23.95 4.03 3.24
CA CYS A 148 -23.06 4.66 4.20
C CYS A 148 -22.13 3.63 4.89
N GLY A 149 -22.67 2.51 5.38
CA GLY A 149 -21.89 1.41 5.94
C GLY A 149 -20.94 0.76 4.92
N LEU A 150 -21.43 0.57 3.69
CA LEU A 150 -20.61 0.02 2.60
C LEU A 150 -19.47 0.97 2.18
N THR A 151 -19.65 2.28 2.26
CA THR A 151 -18.59 3.26 1.97
C THR A 151 -17.38 3.04 2.87
N VAL A 152 -17.62 2.91 4.19
CA VAL A 152 -16.58 2.61 5.19
C VAL A 152 -15.97 1.23 4.92
N TRP A 153 -16.83 0.23 4.75
CA TRP A 153 -16.40 -1.15 4.58
C TRP A 153 -15.59 -1.37 3.31
N THR A 154 -16.00 -0.77 2.18
CA THR A 154 -15.31 -0.90 0.89
C THR A 154 -13.88 -0.37 0.99
N TYR A 155 -13.69 0.80 1.60
CA TYR A 155 -12.35 1.32 1.84
C TYR A 155 -11.52 0.35 2.70
N PHE A 156 -12.06 -0.07 3.84
CA PHE A 156 -11.37 -0.97 4.77
C PHE A 156 -10.96 -2.28 4.10
N SER A 157 -11.90 -2.93 3.41
CA SER A 157 -11.66 -4.20 2.74
C SER A 157 -10.65 -4.10 1.61
N GLN A 158 -10.73 -3.04 0.79
CA GLN A 158 -9.78 -2.82 -0.30
C GLN A 158 -8.37 -2.48 0.21
N ALA A 159 -8.27 -1.57 1.19
CA ALA A 159 -7.00 -1.22 1.80
C ALA A 159 -6.32 -2.47 2.40
N LEU A 160 -7.07 -3.27 3.14
CA LEU A 160 -6.58 -4.50 3.77
C LEU A 160 -6.12 -5.54 2.73
N GLN A 161 -6.92 -5.81 1.70
CA GLN A 161 -6.59 -6.81 0.68
C GLN A 161 -5.41 -6.37 -0.20
N ARG A 162 -5.39 -5.09 -0.64
CA ARG A 162 -4.30 -4.56 -1.45
C ARG A 162 -2.99 -4.53 -0.68
N ALA A 163 -3.00 -3.94 0.52
CA ALA A 163 -1.80 -3.79 1.33
C ALA A 163 -1.34 -5.12 1.94
N GLY A 164 -2.26 -6.01 2.36
CA GLY A 164 -1.94 -7.33 2.89
C GLY A 164 -1.20 -8.24 1.90
N ASN A 165 -1.45 -8.07 0.60
CA ASN A 165 -0.78 -8.84 -0.47
C ASN A 165 0.33 -8.06 -1.18
N SER A 166 0.63 -6.83 -0.75
CA SER A 166 1.47 -5.89 -1.48
C SER A 166 2.94 -6.32 -1.58
N LEU A 167 3.51 -6.90 -0.53
CA LEU A 167 4.91 -7.35 -0.53
C LEU A 167 5.13 -8.51 -1.51
N VAL A 168 4.22 -9.48 -1.52
CA VAL A 168 4.30 -10.62 -2.44
C VAL A 168 4.22 -10.15 -3.90
N ARG A 169 3.30 -9.21 -4.20
CA ARG A 169 3.19 -8.63 -5.55
C ARG A 169 4.39 -7.79 -5.95
N SER A 170 5.07 -7.16 -5.00
CA SER A 170 6.19 -6.24 -5.25
C SER A 170 7.55 -6.87 -4.98
N SER A 171 7.67 -8.20 -4.95
CA SER A 171 8.91 -8.94 -4.69
C SER A 171 10.08 -8.51 -5.60
N HIS A 172 9.80 -8.28 -6.90
CA HIS A 172 10.81 -7.78 -7.84
C HIS A 172 11.36 -6.39 -7.49
N LEU A 173 10.55 -5.52 -6.87
CA LEU A 173 11.00 -4.20 -6.45
C LEU A 173 11.89 -4.30 -5.20
N ILE A 174 11.49 -5.16 -4.27
CA ILE A 174 12.18 -5.37 -3.00
C ILE A 174 13.58 -5.97 -3.21
N SER A 175 13.73 -6.84 -4.21
CA SER A 175 15.02 -7.50 -4.51
C SER A 175 16.02 -6.60 -5.25
N LYS A 176 15.55 -5.53 -5.94
CA LYS A 176 16.41 -4.68 -6.78
C LYS A 176 16.77 -3.34 -6.17
N VAL A 177 15.95 -2.80 -5.28
CA VAL A 177 16.11 -1.45 -4.73
C VAL A 177 16.01 -1.49 -3.22
N TYR A 178 16.96 -0.84 -2.54
CA TYR A 178 16.94 -0.72 -1.09
C TYR A 178 16.12 0.50 -0.64
N PHE A 179 15.00 0.24 0.03
CA PHE A 179 14.16 1.25 0.69
C PHE A 179 13.38 0.61 1.85
N PRO A 180 12.82 1.40 2.79
CA PRO A 180 11.98 0.86 3.87
C PRO A 180 10.77 0.11 3.32
N ARG A 181 10.69 -1.20 3.54
CA ARG A 181 9.66 -2.07 2.95
C ARG A 181 8.24 -1.73 3.42
N LEU A 182 8.13 -1.05 4.54
CA LEU A 182 6.88 -0.52 5.10
C LEU A 182 6.16 0.44 4.12
N LEU A 183 6.91 1.12 3.22
CA LEU A 183 6.33 2.04 2.24
C LEU A 183 5.36 1.35 1.26
N ILE A 184 5.59 0.06 0.94
CA ILE A 184 4.75 -0.66 -0.01
C ILE A 184 3.33 -0.88 0.53
N PRO A 185 3.11 -1.47 1.73
CA PRO A 185 1.77 -1.57 2.31
C PRO A 185 1.12 -0.20 2.56
N LEU A 186 1.88 0.79 3.02
CA LEU A 186 1.38 2.15 3.22
C LEU A 186 0.88 2.78 1.91
N ALA A 187 1.65 2.66 0.82
CA ALA A 187 1.24 3.18 -0.48
C ALA A 187 -0.09 2.56 -0.96
N ASN A 188 -0.28 1.26 -0.75
CA ASN A 188 -1.52 0.57 -1.10
C ASN A 188 -2.72 1.01 -0.24
N THR A 189 -2.51 1.25 1.06
CA THR A 189 -3.56 1.78 1.95
C THR A 189 -3.96 3.20 1.54
N LEU A 190 -2.98 4.06 1.23
CA LEU A 190 -3.22 5.42 0.76
C LEU A 190 -3.86 5.43 -0.63
N GLY A 191 -3.45 4.52 -1.53
CA GLY A 191 -4.06 4.38 -2.85
C GLY A 191 -5.56 4.05 -2.78
N ALA A 192 -5.99 3.27 -1.79
CA ALA A 192 -7.41 2.97 -1.58
C ALA A 192 -8.25 4.19 -1.15
N LEU A 193 -7.61 5.27 -0.65
CA LEU A 193 -8.32 6.52 -0.33
C LEU A 193 -8.94 7.18 -1.56
N VAL A 194 -8.34 6.99 -2.73
CA VAL A 194 -8.90 7.54 -3.98
C VAL A 194 -10.26 6.91 -4.27
N ASP A 195 -10.37 5.59 -4.11
CA ASP A 195 -11.62 4.87 -4.27
C ASP A 195 -12.66 5.34 -3.24
N PHE A 196 -12.24 5.52 -1.98
CA PHE A 196 -13.11 6.05 -0.93
C PHE A 196 -13.67 7.43 -1.28
N VAL A 197 -12.83 8.36 -1.77
CA VAL A 197 -13.28 9.70 -2.14
C VAL A 197 -14.33 9.63 -3.26
N VAL A 198 -14.17 8.75 -4.25
CA VAL A 198 -15.13 8.56 -5.33
C VAL A 198 -16.45 8.03 -4.79
N VAL A 199 -16.43 7.01 -3.93
CA VAL A 199 -17.65 6.45 -3.31
C VAL A 199 -18.31 7.48 -2.39
N LEU A 200 -17.51 8.29 -1.66
CA LEU A 200 -18.01 9.38 -0.82
C LEU A 200 -18.75 10.45 -1.64
N MET A 201 -18.26 10.81 -2.83
CA MET A 201 -18.98 11.73 -3.72
C MET A 201 -20.34 11.18 -4.13
N VAL A 202 -20.41 9.88 -4.44
CA VAL A 202 -21.70 9.24 -4.74
C VAL A 202 -22.62 9.24 -3.53
N LEU A 203 -22.07 9.03 -2.32
CA LEU A 203 -22.85 9.12 -1.08
C LEU A 203 -23.46 10.53 -0.91
N PHE A 204 -22.71 11.59 -1.18
CA PHE A 204 -23.22 12.97 -1.12
C PHE A 204 -24.33 13.22 -2.16
N VAL A 205 -24.19 12.69 -3.36
CA VAL A 205 -25.27 12.74 -4.38
C VAL A 205 -26.53 12.02 -3.88
N LEU A 206 -26.37 10.83 -3.29
CA LEU A 206 -27.50 10.11 -2.70
C LEU A 206 -28.14 10.90 -1.54
N MET A 207 -27.34 11.52 -0.67
CA MET A 207 -27.91 12.40 0.39
C MET A 207 -28.76 13.52 -0.19
N ALA A 208 -28.29 14.18 -1.25
CA ALA A 208 -29.06 15.24 -1.94
C ALA A 208 -30.37 14.69 -2.55
N ILE A 209 -30.34 13.52 -3.17
CA ILE A 209 -31.54 12.88 -3.76
C ILE A 209 -32.58 12.53 -2.69
N TYR A 210 -32.12 12.03 -1.53
CA TYR A 210 -33.00 11.65 -0.40
C TYR A 210 -33.36 12.82 0.52
N GLY A 211 -32.90 14.05 0.21
CA GLY A 211 -33.20 15.24 1.01
C GLY A 211 -32.57 15.24 2.42
N VAL A 212 -31.48 14.49 2.62
CA VAL A 212 -30.76 14.48 3.88
C VAL A 212 -29.89 15.76 3.99
N PRO A 213 -30.09 16.61 5.02
CA PRO A 213 -29.39 17.88 5.10
C PRO A 213 -27.87 17.71 5.34
N PHE A 214 -27.09 18.55 4.69
CA PHE A 214 -25.65 18.65 4.96
C PHE A 214 -25.45 19.39 6.27
N THR A 215 -25.07 18.64 7.30
CA THR A 215 -24.90 19.15 8.67
C THR A 215 -23.40 19.38 8.95
N PHE A 216 -23.09 20.28 9.89
CA PHE A 216 -21.69 20.50 10.35
C PHE A 216 -20.98 19.21 10.83
N ARG A 217 -21.73 18.19 11.22
CA ARG A 217 -21.20 16.87 11.60
C ARG A 217 -20.34 16.21 10.52
N LEU A 218 -20.55 16.57 9.24
CA LEU A 218 -19.71 16.09 8.12
C LEU A 218 -18.24 16.49 8.30
N ALA A 219 -17.94 17.54 9.06
CA ALA A 219 -16.55 17.89 9.41
C ALA A 219 -15.82 16.80 10.23
N ALA A 220 -16.54 15.84 10.80
CA ALA A 220 -15.95 14.69 11.49
C ALA A 220 -15.45 13.57 10.53
N ILE A 221 -15.89 13.58 9.26
CA ILE A 221 -15.50 12.55 8.27
C ILE A 221 -13.98 12.39 8.17
N PRO A 222 -13.16 13.45 8.05
CA PRO A 222 -11.70 13.29 7.98
C PRO A 222 -11.13 12.60 9.23
N GLY A 223 -11.68 12.84 10.42
CA GLY A 223 -11.27 12.16 11.65
C GLY A 223 -11.54 10.64 11.58
N PHE A 224 -12.74 10.25 11.17
CA PHE A 224 -13.06 8.83 10.95
C PHE A 224 -12.22 8.21 9.86
N LEU A 225 -11.92 8.95 8.79
CA LEU A 225 -11.05 8.47 7.70
C LEU A 225 -9.63 8.18 8.20
N ILE A 226 -9.07 9.04 9.04
CA ILE A 226 -7.74 8.80 9.65
C ILE A 226 -7.77 7.54 10.53
N LEU A 227 -8.80 7.37 11.35
CA LEU A 227 -8.95 6.18 12.18
C LEU A 227 -9.12 4.90 11.35
N MET A 228 -9.90 4.98 10.26
CA MET A 228 -10.03 3.87 9.30
C MET A 228 -8.68 3.52 8.66
N ALA A 229 -7.93 4.54 8.24
CA ALA A 229 -6.60 4.34 7.65
C ALA A 229 -5.63 3.71 8.64
N PHE A 230 -5.66 4.11 9.91
CA PHE A 230 -4.84 3.49 10.96
C PHE A 230 -5.21 2.03 11.20
N THR A 231 -6.50 1.75 11.32
CA THR A 231 -6.98 0.37 11.52
C THR A 231 -6.63 -0.51 10.33
N ALA A 232 -6.94 -0.06 9.11
CA ALA A 232 -6.66 -0.80 7.89
C ALA A 232 -5.17 -1.04 7.70
N THR A 233 -4.32 -0.01 7.92
CA THR A 233 -2.87 -0.14 7.83
C THR A 233 -2.34 -1.12 8.87
N GLY A 234 -2.78 -1.03 10.13
CA GLY A 234 -2.33 -1.90 11.20
C GLY A 234 -2.58 -3.37 10.89
N VAL A 235 -3.82 -3.70 10.53
CA VAL A 235 -4.20 -5.08 10.17
C VAL A 235 -3.52 -5.52 8.87
N ALA A 236 -3.42 -4.63 7.87
CA ALA A 236 -2.75 -4.94 6.61
C ALA A 236 -1.26 -5.24 6.78
N LEU A 237 -0.57 -4.55 7.69
CA LEU A 237 0.83 -4.81 8.01
C LEU A 237 1.03 -6.21 8.61
N LEU A 238 0.11 -6.66 9.48
CA LEU A 238 0.13 -8.03 10.00
C LEU A 238 0.00 -9.05 8.87
N PHE A 239 -1.04 -8.90 8.02
CA PHE A 239 -1.26 -9.81 6.91
C PHE A 239 -0.16 -9.75 5.86
N SER A 240 0.38 -8.56 5.57
CA SER A 240 1.49 -8.40 4.63
C SER A 240 2.75 -9.14 5.09
N ALA A 241 3.07 -9.07 6.38
CA ALA A 241 4.18 -9.80 6.96
C ALA A 241 3.94 -11.32 6.98
N LEU A 242 2.70 -11.75 7.28
CA LEU A 242 2.32 -13.17 7.28
C LEU A 242 2.32 -13.76 5.87
N SER A 243 1.84 -13.02 4.87
CA SER A 243 1.75 -13.47 3.48
C SER A 243 3.13 -13.73 2.84
N VAL A 244 4.18 -13.03 3.29
CA VAL A 244 5.55 -13.31 2.88
C VAL A 244 6.01 -14.67 3.41
N LYS A 245 5.67 -14.99 4.67
CA LYS A 245 6.08 -16.23 5.30
C LYS A 245 5.19 -17.41 4.91
N TYR A 246 3.89 -17.18 4.81
CA TYR A 246 2.86 -18.19 4.56
C TYR A 246 2.00 -17.75 3.38
N ARG A 247 2.15 -18.40 2.22
CA ARG A 247 1.39 -18.09 0.99
C ARG A 247 -0.12 -18.28 1.16
N ASP A 248 -0.54 -19.17 2.07
CA ASP A 248 -1.94 -19.41 2.36
C ASP A 248 -2.66 -18.17 2.90
N CYS A 249 -1.95 -17.26 3.57
CA CYS A 249 -2.51 -16.00 4.05
C CYS A 249 -3.08 -15.14 2.90
N THR A 250 -2.48 -15.22 1.71
CA THR A 250 -2.97 -14.51 0.52
C THR A 250 -4.36 -14.99 0.11
N TYR A 251 -4.63 -16.28 0.22
CA TYR A 251 -5.93 -16.88 -0.09
C TYR A 251 -6.94 -16.73 1.07
N ALA A 252 -6.46 -16.81 2.31
CA ALA A 252 -7.31 -16.69 3.49
C ALA A 252 -7.83 -15.26 3.71
N LEU A 253 -7.05 -14.23 3.30
CA LEU A 253 -7.37 -12.83 3.55
C LEU A 253 -8.73 -12.37 2.99
N PRO A 254 -9.13 -12.68 1.73
CA PRO A 254 -10.46 -12.33 1.22
C PRO A 254 -11.59 -12.94 2.05
N TYR A 255 -11.47 -14.21 2.46
CA TYR A 255 -12.45 -14.87 3.31
C TYR A 255 -12.53 -14.25 4.71
N PHE A 256 -11.38 -13.94 5.30
CA PHE A 256 -11.32 -13.23 6.57
C PHE A 256 -12.05 -11.88 6.51
N VAL A 257 -11.79 -11.09 5.48
CA VAL A 257 -12.46 -9.81 5.24
C VAL A 257 -13.97 -10.01 5.07
N GLN A 258 -14.38 -11.01 4.31
CA GLN A 258 -15.80 -11.29 4.10
C GLN A 258 -16.53 -11.69 5.40
N VAL A 259 -15.95 -12.57 6.20
CA VAL A 259 -16.51 -12.96 7.50
C VAL A 259 -16.57 -11.76 8.44
N TRP A 260 -15.54 -10.92 8.44
CA TRP A 260 -15.50 -9.71 9.25
C TRP A 260 -16.56 -8.69 8.86
N MET A 261 -16.96 -8.63 7.59
CA MET A 261 -18.08 -7.80 7.14
C MET A 261 -19.39 -8.19 7.84
N TYR A 262 -19.68 -9.49 7.94
CA TYR A 262 -20.89 -9.97 8.62
C TYR A 262 -20.85 -9.76 10.14
N ALA A 263 -19.66 -9.77 10.72
CA ALA A 263 -19.44 -9.44 12.14
C ALA A 263 -19.44 -7.92 12.41
N SER A 264 -19.66 -7.10 11.39
CA SER A 264 -19.70 -5.63 11.51
C SER A 264 -21.09 -5.11 11.11
N PRO A 265 -21.58 -4.01 11.70
CA PRO A 265 -22.92 -3.48 11.49
C PRO A 265 -23.02 -2.73 10.15
N VAL A 266 -22.64 -3.39 9.04
CA VAL A 266 -22.70 -2.79 7.69
C VAL A 266 -24.13 -2.66 7.20
N VAL A 267 -24.92 -3.72 7.44
CA VAL A 267 -26.29 -3.87 6.91
C VAL A 267 -27.35 -3.64 7.97
N TYR A 268 -27.01 -3.81 9.25
CA TYR A 268 -27.93 -3.65 10.38
C TYR A 268 -27.39 -2.59 11.36
N PRO A 269 -28.26 -1.92 12.13
CA PRO A 269 -27.80 -0.97 13.15
C PRO A 269 -27.37 -1.71 14.42
N ILE A 270 -26.45 -1.09 15.19
CA ILE A 270 -25.99 -1.68 16.46
C ILE A 270 -27.13 -1.82 17.48
N SER A 271 -28.20 -1.04 17.36
CA SER A 271 -29.40 -1.12 18.20
C SER A 271 -30.10 -2.49 18.18
N MET A 272 -29.89 -3.29 17.11
CA MET A 272 -30.39 -4.67 17.02
C MET A 272 -29.58 -5.68 17.85
N VAL A 273 -28.35 -5.33 18.21
CA VAL A 273 -27.50 -6.21 19.01
C VAL A 273 -27.94 -6.17 20.46
N PRO A 274 -28.27 -7.32 21.09
CA PRO A 274 -28.64 -7.35 22.51
C PRO A 274 -27.56 -6.66 23.37
N ALA A 275 -27.98 -5.88 24.36
CA ALA A 275 -27.09 -5.11 25.25
C ALA A 275 -25.94 -5.93 25.85
N LYS A 276 -26.20 -7.21 26.13
CA LYS A 276 -25.20 -8.18 26.63
C LYS A 276 -23.98 -8.33 25.69
N TRP A 277 -24.19 -8.25 24.37
CA TRP A 277 -23.15 -8.48 23.35
C TRP A 277 -22.55 -7.20 22.82
N GLN A 278 -23.14 -6.03 23.09
CA GLN A 278 -22.64 -4.74 22.61
C GLN A 278 -21.18 -4.45 23.02
N PRO A 279 -20.72 -4.76 24.24
CA PRO A 279 -19.32 -4.57 24.61
C PRO A 279 -18.35 -5.41 23.79
N LEU A 280 -18.76 -6.66 23.43
CA LEU A 280 -17.95 -7.52 22.56
C LEU A 280 -17.90 -6.98 21.13
N PHE A 281 -19.02 -6.48 20.62
CA PHE A 281 -19.08 -5.83 19.31
C PHE A 281 -18.22 -4.56 19.28
N ALA A 282 -18.19 -3.78 20.34
CA ALA A 282 -17.39 -2.57 20.45
C ALA A 282 -15.87 -2.82 20.37
N LEU A 283 -15.40 -4.04 20.67
CA LEU A 283 -14.01 -4.44 20.45
C LEU A 283 -13.64 -4.53 18.97
N ASN A 284 -14.64 -4.69 18.09
CA ASN A 284 -14.42 -4.63 16.66
C ASN A 284 -14.31 -3.16 16.21
N PRO A 285 -13.14 -2.68 15.77
CA PRO A 285 -12.97 -1.27 15.41
C PRO A 285 -13.88 -0.83 14.25
N ALA A 286 -14.26 -1.75 13.36
CA ALA A 286 -15.17 -1.45 12.26
C ALA A 286 -16.57 -1.01 12.77
N VAL A 287 -17.01 -1.47 13.94
CA VAL A 287 -18.30 -1.09 14.53
C VAL A 287 -18.36 0.40 14.81
N GLY A 288 -17.43 0.90 15.60
CA GLY A 288 -17.43 2.33 15.94
C GLY A 288 -17.08 3.24 14.75
N LEU A 289 -16.28 2.74 13.78
CA LEU A 289 -16.01 3.47 12.55
C LEU A 289 -17.27 3.61 11.68
N ILE A 290 -18.03 2.54 11.50
CA ILE A 290 -19.27 2.55 10.70
C ILE A 290 -20.36 3.39 11.39
N GLU A 291 -20.58 3.19 12.68
CA GLU A 291 -21.58 3.95 13.44
C GLU A 291 -21.21 5.42 13.56
N GLY A 292 -19.95 5.75 13.83
CA GLY A 292 -19.47 7.14 13.86
C GLY A 292 -19.58 7.82 12.50
N PHE A 293 -19.28 7.12 11.43
CA PHE A 293 -19.43 7.64 10.08
C PHE A 293 -20.91 7.86 9.73
N ARG A 294 -21.81 6.94 10.09
CA ARG A 294 -23.26 7.12 9.95
C ARG A 294 -23.78 8.31 10.72
N TRP A 295 -23.33 8.47 11.97
CA TRP A 295 -23.67 9.65 12.77
C TRP A 295 -23.24 10.95 12.08
N ALA A 296 -22.03 10.98 11.52
CA ALA A 296 -21.52 12.15 10.82
C ALA A 296 -22.31 12.48 9.54
N VAL A 297 -22.69 11.46 8.76
CA VAL A 297 -23.34 11.61 7.46
C VAL A 297 -24.85 11.76 7.59
N LEU A 298 -25.51 10.85 8.32
CA LEU A 298 -26.97 10.82 8.40
C LEU A 298 -27.53 11.73 9.47
N GLY A 299 -26.69 12.24 10.38
CA GLY A 299 -27.11 13.08 11.48
C GLY A 299 -27.98 12.35 12.52
N ARG A 300 -28.06 11.02 12.44
CA ARG A 300 -28.92 10.15 13.26
C ARG A 300 -28.08 9.20 14.10
N GLY A 301 -28.69 8.66 15.16
CA GLY A 301 -27.99 7.84 16.15
C GLY A 301 -27.25 8.67 17.19
N ALA A 302 -26.89 8.05 18.29
CA ALA A 302 -26.07 8.64 19.34
C ALA A 302 -24.63 8.17 19.14
N LEU A 303 -23.69 9.11 19.04
CA LEU A 303 -22.27 8.78 19.10
C LEU A 303 -21.92 8.57 20.56
N GLU A 304 -21.99 7.33 21.03
CA GLU A 304 -21.60 6.99 22.41
C GLU A 304 -20.09 7.23 22.58
N GLY A 305 -19.73 8.09 23.52
CA GLY A 305 -18.31 8.40 23.78
C GLY A 305 -17.49 7.18 24.20
N SER A 306 -18.14 6.18 24.83
CA SER A 306 -17.55 4.90 25.19
C SER A 306 -17.12 4.09 23.95
N ILE A 307 -18.00 3.96 22.94
CA ILE A 307 -17.71 3.25 21.70
C ILE A 307 -16.64 3.99 20.90
N LEU A 308 -16.73 5.31 20.83
CA LEU A 308 -15.75 6.12 20.11
C LEU A 308 -14.35 6.01 20.74
N SER A 309 -14.24 6.14 22.07
CA SER A 309 -12.95 6.02 22.76
C SER A 309 -12.34 4.62 22.60
N LEU A 310 -13.16 3.58 22.70
CA LEU A 310 -12.70 2.20 22.47
C LEU A 310 -12.23 2.00 21.02
N THR A 311 -12.96 2.55 20.05
CA THR A 311 -12.56 2.49 18.63
C THR A 311 -11.23 3.18 18.39
N ILE A 312 -10.99 4.35 18.97
CA ILE A 312 -9.71 5.05 18.88
C ILE A 312 -8.59 4.19 19.47
N ILE A 313 -8.79 3.66 20.66
CA ILE A 313 -7.79 2.81 21.35
C ILE A 313 -7.47 1.57 20.51
N VAL A 314 -8.49 0.85 20.05
CA VAL A 314 -8.29 -0.38 19.26
C VAL A 314 -7.64 -0.08 17.91
N SER A 315 -8.00 1.03 17.25
CA SER A 315 -7.39 1.46 15.99
C SER A 315 -5.89 1.77 16.14
N LEU A 316 -5.54 2.49 17.21
CA LEU A 316 -4.14 2.80 17.52
C LEU A 316 -3.35 1.54 17.93
N LEU A 317 -3.95 0.66 18.72
CA LEU A 317 -3.36 -0.63 19.08
C LEU A 317 -3.13 -1.50 17.85
N ALA A 318 -4.10 -1.58 16.94
CA ALA A 318 -3.97 -2.34 15.70
C ALA A 318 -2.80 -1.82 14.86
N LEU A 319 -2.67 -0.48 14.71
CA LEU A 319 -1.55 0.14 14.01
C LEU A 319 -0.21 -0.18 14.69
N PHE A 320 -0.14 -0.03 16.01
CA PHE A 320 1.09 -0.27 16.76
C PHE A 320 1.53 -1.72 16.70
N ILE A 321 0.61 -2.66 16.96
CA ILE A 321 0.85 -4.10 16.92
C ILE A 321 1.26 -4.52 15.49
N GLY A 322 0.54 -4.04 14.48
CA GLY A 322 0.84 -4.32 13.07
C GLY A 322 2.22 -3.85 12.66
N ALA A 323 2.55 -2.62 13.00
CA ALA A 323 3.87 -2.04 12.70
C ALA A 323 5.00 -2.76 13.45
N PHE A 324 4.79 -3.11 14.71
CA PHE A 324 5.77 -3.85 15.51
C PHE A 324 6.03 -5.24 14.93
N PHE A 325 4.95 -5.98 14.64
CA PHE A 325 5.05 -7.32 14.04
C PHE A 325 5.72 -7.28 12.67
N PHE A 326 5.34 -6.31 11.83
CA PHE A 326 5.94 -6.11 10.51
C PHE A 326 7.46 -5.86 10.60
N ARG A 327 7.90 -4.95 11.46
CA ARG A 327 9.33 -4.66 11.67
C ARG A 327 10.11 -5.87 12.17
N ARG A 328 9.50 -6.68 13.02
CA ARG A 328 10.13 -7.93 13.49
C ARG A 328 10.28 -8.93 12.35
N ALA A 329 9.25 -9.08 11.52
CA ALA A 329 9.24 -9.99 10.39
C ALA A 329 10.14 -9.52 9.23
N GLU A 330 10.27 -8.19 9.03
CA GLU A 330 11.06 -7.57 7.96
C GLU A 330 12.52 -8.07 7.91
N ARG A 331 13.08 -8.44 9.06
CA ARG A 331 14.45 -8.94 9.16
C ARG A 331 14.67 -10.26 8.41
N GLY A 332 13.65 -11.10 8.32
CA GLY A 332 13.70 -12.38 7.61
C GLY A 332 13.24 -12.31 6.15
N PHE A 333 12.75 -11.18 5.67
CA PHE A 333 12.22 -11.09 4.30
C PHE A 333 13.29 -11.23 3.22
N ALA A 334 14.55 -10.88 3.53
CA ALA A 334 15.65 -11.00 2.59
C ALA A 334 15.99 -12.45 2.23
N ASP A 335 15.68 -13.37 3.15
CA ASP A 335 15.99 -14.80 2.99
C ASP A 335 14.83 -15.58 2.33
N ILE A 336 13.62 -14.96 2.24
CA ILE A 336 12.40 -15.65 1.78
C ILE A 336 11.92 -15.13 0.41
N ILE A 337 12.15 -13.86 0.10
CA ILE A 337 11.80 -13.20 -1.16
C ILE A 337 12.94 -13.27 -2.15
#